data_f8950c44b8f966f0dc35a1a871602c96
#
_entry.id   f8950c44b8f966f0dc35a1a871602c96
#
_cell.length_a   1.000
_cell.length_b   1.000
_cell.length_c   1.000
_cell.angle_alpha   90.00
_cell.angle_beta   90.00
_cell.angle_gamma   90.00
#
_symmetry.space_group_name_H-M   'P 1'
#
loop_
_entity.id
_entity.type
_entity.pdbx_description
1 polymer ?
#
loop_
_entity_poly.entity_id
_entity_poly.type
_entity_poly.pdbx_seq_one_letter_code
_entity_poly.pdbx_strand_id
1 'polypeptide(L)'
;MKTFIIKGPSRGLKGIINISGAKNSCLTLMAASILFKKRVLLKNVPFVKDVITMKNLLIALGSKVEMSERKKTIKIVNNKKHKLVVPYKLVSTMRAGVLTMGPLLGRYQKQNIYVAKSGGCSLGVRDINFHLSGFESLGAKNKIIRGYVNISSKKGLS
;
A
#
# COMPACT_ATOMS: atom_id res chain seq x y z
N MET A 1 5.22 9.24 27.03
CA MET A 1 6.35 9.06 26.11
C MET A 1 7.10 7.80 26.53
N LYS A 2 7.47 6.88 25.63
CA LYS A 2 8.27 5.70 25.98
C LYS A 2 9.73 6.02 25.74
N THR A 3 10.57 5.84 26.75
CA THR A 3 12.00 6.16 26.71
C THR A 3 12.79 4.84 26.74
N PHE A 4 13.83 4.74 25.91
CA PHE A 4 14.79 3.64 25.95
C PHE A 4 16.06 4.11 26.67
N ILE A 5 16.49 3.37 27.68
CA ILE A 5 17.78 3.57 28.34
C ILE A 5 18.69 2.45 27.87
N ILE A 6 19.77 2.80 27.16
CA ILE A 6 20.71 1.81 26.62
C ILE A 6 22.05 1.99 27.33
N LYS A 7 22.52 0.92 27.98
CA LYS A 7 23.91 0.83 28.47
C LYS A 7 24.74 0.04 27.46
N GLY A 8 25.83 0.60 27.01
CA GLY A 8 26.75 -0.10 26.10
C GLY A 8 27.36 -1.35 26.77
N PRO A 9 27.71 -2.38 26.00
CA PRO A 9 28.35 -3.58 26.54
C PRO A 9 29.78 -3.27 26.96
N SER A 10 30.24 -3.90 28.05
CA SER A 10 31.64 -3.88 28.49
C SER A 10 32.55 -4.72 27.60
N ARG A 11 31.98 -5.62 26.79
CA ARG A 11 32.68 -6.51 25.82
C ARG A 11 31.93 -6.47 24.48
N GLY A 12 32.63 -6.81 23.38
CA GLY A 12 32.03 -6.86 22.04
C GLY A 12 30.81 -7.79 21.96
N LEU A 13 29.83 -7.42 21.14
CA LEU A 13 28.62 -8.20 20.88
C LEU A 13 28.96 -9.34 19.91
N LYS A 14 28.49 -10.58 20.22
CA LYS A 14 28.59 -11.73 19.33
C LYS A 14 27.24 -12.46 19.33
N GLY A 15 26.70 -12.75 18.15
CA GLY A 15 25.42 -13.47 18.03
C GLY A 15 24.77 -13.27 16.66
N ILE A 16 23.60 -13.89 16.49
CA ILE A 16 22.77 -13.81 15.28
C ILE A 16 21.48 -13.06 15.64
N ILE A 17 21.14 -12.05 14.85
CA ILE A 17 19.88 -11.32 14.98
C ILE A 17 19.04 -11.56 13.74
N ASN A 18 17.85 -12.10 13.93
CA ASN A 18 16.86 -12.23 12.86
C ASN A 18 16.15 -10.90 12.64
N ILE A 19 16.33 -10.32 11.48
CA ILE A 19 15.73 -9.02 11.11
C ILE A 19 14.29 -9.24 10.66
N SER A 20 13.38 -8.38 11.14
CA SER A 20 11.99 -8.35 10.66
C SER A 20 11.91 -7.79 9.25
N GLY A 21 10.84 -8.15 8.51
CA GLY A 21 10.59 -7.58 7.19
C GLY A 21 10.43 -6.06 7.22
N ALA A 22 10.79 -5.41 6.11
CA ALA A 22 10.69 -3.97 5.96
C ALA A 22 9.24 -3.52 5.77
N LYS A 23 8.78 -2.53 6.55
CA LYS A 23 7.43 -1.98 6.47
C LYS A 23 7.10 -1.50 5.05
N ASN A 24 7.95 -0.70 4.44
CA ASN A 24 7.66 -0.09 3.14
C ASN A 24 7.58 -1.13 2.02
N SER A 25 8.48 -2.11 2.01
CA SER A 25 8.41 -3.23 1.06
C SER A 25 7.13 -4.05 1.24
N CYS A 26 6.73 -4.31 2.49
CA CYS A 26 5.50 -5.02 2.80
C CYS A 26 4.27 -4.28 2.24
N LEU A 27 4.16 -2.97 2.45
CA LEU A 27 3.05 -2.15 1.97
C LEU A 27 2.96 -2.15 0.44
N THR A 28 4.10 -2.04 -0.25
CA THR A 28 4.19 -2.10 -1.72
C THR A 28 3.75 -3.46 -2.24
N LEU A 29 4.24 -4.55 -1.65
CA LEU A 29 3.85 -5.91 -2.03
C LEU A 29 2.37 -6.20 -1.76
N MET A 30 1.82 -5.68 -0.66
CA MET A 30 0.39 -5.77 -0.37
C MET A 30 -0.44 -5.04 -1.43
N ALA A 31 -0.05 -3.83 -1.84
CA ALA A 31 -0.71 -3.11 -2.93
C ALA A 31 -0.57 -3.86 -4.27
N ALA A 32 0.63 -4.33 -4.61
CA ALA A 32 0.90 -5.10 -5.83
C ALA A 32 0.10 -6.41 -5.89
N SER A 33 -0.31 -6.98 -4.73
CA SER A 33 -1.13 -8.19 -4.69
C SER A 33 -2.44 -8.04 -5.45
N ILE A 34 -2.96 -6.81 -5.63
CA ILE A 34 -4.16 -6.52 -6.42
C ILE A 34 -4.05 -7.03 -7.86
N LEU A 35 -2.84 -7.05 -8.43
CA LEU A 35 -2.60 -7.53 -9.81
C LEU A 35 -2.85 -9.04 -9.98
N PHE A 36 -2.78 -9.80 -8.90
CA PHE A 36 -2.88 -11.26 -8.96
C PHE A 36 -4.32 -11.73 -8.73
N LYS A 37 -4.80 -12.59 -9.62
CA LYS A 37 -6.11 -13.27 -9.47
C LYS A 37 -6.05 -14.41 -8.45
N LYS A 38 -4.87 -15.03 -8.28
CA LYS A 38 -4.62 -16.14 -7.36
C LYS A 38 -4.22 -15.63 -5.97
N ARG A 39 -4.11 -16.56 -5.03
CA ARG A 39 -3.63 -16.31 -3.67
C ARG A 39 -2.19 -15.79 -3.68
N VAL A 40 -1.95 -14.72 -2.93
CA VAL A 40 -0.62 -14.20 -2.59
C VAL A 40 -0.35 -14.46 -1.11
N LEU A 41 0.83 -14.99 -0.78
CA LEU A 41 1.29 -15.20 0.58
C LEU A 41 2.58 -14.41 0.80
N LEU A 42 2.53 -13.43 1.69
CA LEU A 42 3.69 -12.69 2.15
C LEU A 42 4.18 -13.30 3.48
N LYS A 43 5.48 -13.51 3.58
CA LYS A 43 6.17 -14.02 4.78
C LYS A 43 7.06 -12.93 5.37
N ASN A 44 7.47 -13.10 6.63
CA ASN A 44 8.29 -12.14 7.37
C ASN A 44 7.68 -10.73 7.40
N VAL A 45 6.39 -10.66 7.64
CA VAL A 45 5.62 -9.40 7.67
C VAL A 45 5.79 -8.69 9.00
N PRO A 46 6.14 -7.38 9.02
CA PRO A 46 6.17 -6.60 10.25
C PRO A 46 4.74 -6.21 10.66
N PHE A 47 4.37 -6.47 11.92
CA PHE A 47 3.04 -6.15 12.45
C PHE A 47 3.01 -4.72 13.02
N VAL A 48 2.95 -3.73 12.15
CA VAL A 48 2.90 -2.30 12.48
C VAL A 48 1.57 -1.69 12.00
N LYS A 49 1.20 -0.55 12.57
CA LYS A 49 -0.07 0.15 12.30
C LYS A 49 -0.36 0.33 10.81
N ASP A 50 0.63 0.73 10.02
CA ASP A 50 0.47 0.96 8.59
C ASP A 50 0.09 -0.33 7.83
N VAL A 51 0.67 -1.47 8.21
CA VAL A 51 0.36 -2.78 7.61
C VAL A 51 -1.07 -3.21 7.94
N ILE A 52 -1.54 -2.92 9.16
CA ILE A 52 -2.93 -3.17 9.57
C ILE A 52 -3.87 -2.24 8.78
N THR A 53 -3.52 -0.98 8.60
CA THR A 53 -4.31 -0.03 7.79
C THR A 53 -4.38 -0.47 6.33
N MET A 54 -3.27 -0.92 5.73
CA MET A 54 -3.25 -1.45 4.36
C MET A 54 -4.11 -2.72 4.22
N LYS A 55 -4.07 -3.62 5.21
CA LYS A 55 -4.99 -4.76 5.26
C LYS A 55 -6.44 -4.30 5.19
N ASN A 56 -6.83 -3.34 6.03
CA ASN A 56 -8.20 -2.81 6.06
C ASN A 56 -8.58 -2.14 4.73
N LEU A 57 -7.63 -1.45 4.09
CA LEU A 57 -7.83 -0.87 2.77
C LEU A 57 -8.08 -1.95 1.71
N LEU A 58 -7.29 -3.01 1.66
CA LEU A 58 -7.48 -4.12 0.71
C LEU A 58 -8.82 -4.82 0.93
N ILE A 59 -9.24 -5.01 2.20
CA ILE A 59 -10.56 -5.56 2.53
C ILE A 59 -11.67 -4.63 2.04
N ALA A 60 -11.56 -3.32 2.26
CA ALA A 60 -12.53 -2.33 1.79
C ALA A 60 -12.64 -2.31 0.26
N LEU A 61 -11.53 -2.59 -0.45
CA LEU A 61 -11.50 -2.73 -1.90
C LEU A 61 -12.10 -4.06 -2.39
N GLY A 62 -12.30 -5.05 -1.52
CA GLY A 62 -12.93 -6.35 -1.85
C GLY A 62 -12.01 -7.56 -1.82
N SER A 63 -10.76 -7.41 -1.40
CA SER A 63 -9.85 -8.53 -1.15
C SER A 63 -10.23 -9.29 0.13
N LYS A 64 -9.99 -10.60 0.16
CA LYS A 64 -9.97 -11.37 1.41
C LYS A 64 -8.54 -11.36 1.96
N VAL A 65 -8.36 -10.93 3.21
CA VAL A 65 -7.03 -10.81 3.82
C VAL A 65 -7.02 -11.50 5.18
N GLU A 66 -6.19 -12.52 5.32
CA GLU A 66 -5.92 -13.24 6.56
C GLU A 66 -4.52 -12.88 7.04
N MET A 67 -4.37 -12.54 8.33
CA MET A 67 -3.09 -12.23 8.95
C MET A 67 -2.82 -13.18 10.10
N SER A 68 -1.57 -13.63 10.22
CA SER A 68 -1.09 -14.41 11.35
C SER A 68 0.17 -13.76 11.93
N GLU A 69 0.03 -13.19 13.12
CA GLU A 69 1.16 -12.57 13.84
C GLU A 69 2.18 -13.62 14.24
N ARG A 70 1.72 -14.75 14.78
CA ARG A 70 2.59 -15.86 15.19
C ARG A 70 3.46 -16.37 14.04
N LYS A 71 2.90 -16.48 12.83
CA LYS A 71 3.63 -16.95 11.62
C LYS A 71 4.29 -15.81 10.86
N LYS A 72 4.09 -14.55 11.26
CA LYS A 72 4.52 -13.36 10.54
C LYS A 72 4.14 -13.39 9.06
N THR A 73 2.86 -13.73 8.77
CA THR A 73 2.36 -13.90 7.40
C THR A 73 1.08 -13.12 7.14
N ILE A 74 0.92 -12.71 5.87
CA ILE A 74 -0.33 -12.20 5.32
C ILE A 74 -0.68 -13.01 4.09
N LYS A 75 -1.93 -13.50 4.03
CA LYS A 75 -2.51 -14.18 2.88
C LYS A 75 -3.57 -13.29 2.26
N ILE A 76 -3.46 -12.99 0.98
CA ILE A 76 -4.37 -12.11 0.24
C ILE A 76 -4.96 -12.90 -0.92
N VAL A 77 -6.29 -12.79 -1.09
CA VAL A 77 -7.02 -13.45 -2.17
C VAL A 77 -7.94 -12.45 -2.87
N ASN A 78 -7.78 -12.30 -4.18
CA ASN A 78 -8.48 -11.33 -5.02
C ASN A 78 -9.40 -12.03 -6.04
N ASN A 79 -10.33 -12.83 -5.55
CA ASN A 79 -11.26 -13.61 -6.38
C ASN A 79 -12.52 -12.84 -6.80
N LYS A 80 -12.75 -11.66 -6.23
CA LYS A 80 -13.86 -10.77 -6.57
C LYS A 80 -13.37 -9.53 -7.30
N LYS A 81 -14.28 -8.83 -7.99
CA LYS A 81 -13.99 -7.51 -8.56
C LYS A 81 -13.75 -6.50 -7.43
N HIS A 82 -12.68 -5.71 -7.55
CA HIS A 82 -12.39 -4.66 -6.59
C HIS A 82 -13.30 -3.46 -6.78
N LYS A 83 -13.56 -2.74 -5.69
CA LYS A 83 -14.11 -1.38 -5.75
C LYS A 83 -13.04 -0.46 -6.31
N LEU A 84 -13.44 0.44 -7.20
CA LEU A 84 -12.53 1.37 -7.88
C LEU A 84 -12.48 2.75 -7.21
N VAL A 85 -13.09 2.89 -6.04
CA VAL A 85 -13.04 4.08 -5.19
C VAL A 85 -12.28 3.72 -3.92
N VAL A 86 -11.11 4.31 -3.76
CA VAL A 86 -10.27 4.12 -2.57
C VAL A 86 -10.71 5.11 -1.49
N PRO A 87 -11.23 4.65 -0.33
CA PRO A 87 -11.88 5.52 0.64
C PRO A 87 -10.93 6.52 1.29
N TYR A 88 -11.33 7.79 1.36
CA TYR A 88 -10.58 8.87 2.00
C TYR A 88 -10.15 8.52 3.42
N LYS A 89 -11.07 8.01 4.25
CA LYS A 89 -10.82 7.68 5.67
C LYS A 89 -9.60 6.75 5.88
N LEU A 90 -9.32 5.86 4.94
CA LEU A 90 -8.20 4.92 5.03
C LEU A 90 -6.91 5.51 4.44
N VAL A 91 -7.02 6.33 3.38
CA VAL A 91 -5.86 6.95 2.73
C VAL A 91 -5.35 8.15 3.55
N SER A 92 -6.23 8.90 4.21
CA SER A 92 -5.83 10.06 5.04
C SER A 92 -4.93 9.68 6.21
N THR A 93 -5.06 8.45 6.73
CA THR A 93 -4.25 7.95 7.86
C THR A 93 -2.97 7.23 7.42
N MET A 94 -2.84 6.93 6.12
CA MET A 94 -1.71 6.15 5.60
C MET A 94 -1.38 6.57 4.16
N ARG A 95 -0.24 7.22 3.97
CA ARG A 95 0.22 7.65 2.65
C ARG A 95 0.34 6.53 1.62
N ALA A 96 0.77 5.35 2.07
CA ALA A 96 0.93 4.19 1.20
C ALA A 96 -0.37 3.73 0.52
N GLY A 97 -1.54 4.27 0.91
CA GLY A 97 -2.80 4.04 0.21
C GLY A 97 -2.76 4.44 -1.27
N VAL A 98 -1.99 5.46 -1.63
CA VAL A 98 -1.79 5.88 -3.02
C VAL A 98 -1.13 4.79 -3.87
N LEU A 99 -0.34 3.90 -3.27
CA LEU A 99 0.31 2.79 -3.97
C LEU A 99 -0.70 1.81 -4.61
N THR A 100 -1.95 1.80 -4.17
CA THR A 100 -3.00 0.97 -4.79
C THR A 100 -3.43 1.47 -6.17
N MET A 101 -3.13 2.73 -6.51
CA MET A 101 -3.50 3.36 -7.78
C MET A 101 -2.94 2.59 -8.98
N GLY A 102 -1.64 2.31 -8.99
CA GLY A 102 -0.97 1.59 -10.08
C GLY A 102 -1.56 0.19 -10.31
N PRO A 103 -1.59 -0.68 -9.29
CA PRO A 103 -2.18 -2.00 -9.43
C PRO A 103 -3.67 -2.01 -9.82
N LEU A 104 -4.47 -1.07 -9.31
CA LEU A 104 -5.85 -0.94 -9.76
C LEU A 104 -5.92 -0.53 -11.23
N LEU A 105 -5.12 0.46 -11.64
CA LEU A 105 -5.07 0.92 -13.03
C LEU A 105 -4.60 -0.19 -13.99
N GLY A 106 -3.56 -0.94 -13.61
CA GLY A 106 -3.05 -2.07 -14.40
C GLY A 106 -4.06 -3.22 -14.51
N ARG A 107 -4.81 -3.51 -13.44
CA ARG A 107 -5.80 -4.58 -13.45
C ARG A 107 -7.12 -4.19 -14.11
N TYR A 108 -7.58 -2.95 -13.95
CA TYR A 108 -8.87 -2.45 -14.41
C TYR A 108 -8.72 -1.37 -15.47
N GLN A 109 -7.91 -1.69 -16.49
CA GLN A 109 -7.76 -0.84 -17.67
C GLN A 109 -9.13 -0.43 -18.24
N LYS A 110 -9.21 0.76 -18.82
CA LYS A 110 -10.44 1.37 -19.39
C LYS A 110 -11.51 1.79 -18.36
N GLN A 111 -11.29 1.57 -17.06
CA GLN A 111 -12.21 2.04 -16.01
C GLN A 111 -11.64 3.24 -15.27
N ASN A 112 -12.52 4.09 -14.75
CA ASN A 112 -12.13 5.20 -13.89
C ASN A 112 -11.86 4.69 -12.48
N ILE A 113 -10.70 5.06 -11.94
CA ILE A 113 -10.27 4.74 -10.58
C ILE A 113 -10.19 6.04 -9.81
N TYR A 114 -10.77 6.06 -8.62
CA TYR A 114 -10.79 7.22 -7.74
C TYR A 114 -9.97 6.91 -6.49
N VAL A 115 -8.86 7.61 -6.34
CA VAL A 115 -8.02 7.49 -5.14
C VAL A 115 -8.05 8.82 -4.41
N ALA A 116 -8.49 8.80 -3.15
CA ALA A 116 -8.48 10.00 -2.35
C ALA A 116 -7.07 10.56 -2.22
N LYS A 117 -6.91 11.86 -2.37
CA LYS A 117 -5.64 12.55 -2.14
C LYS A 117 -5.24 12.33 -0.67
N SER A 118 -4.06 11.79 -0.41
CA SER A 118 -3.60 11.56 0.96
C SER A 118 -3.44 12.89 1.69
N GLY A 119 -3.90 12.94 2.94
CA GLY A 119 -3.63 14.08 3.82
C GLY A 119 -2.15 14.27 4.10
N GLY A 120 -1.79 15.44 4.61
CA GLY A 120 -0.42 15.75 5.03
C GLY A 120 0.08 14.77 6.11
N CYS A 121 1.35 14.45 6.09
CA CYS A 121 2.04 13.75 7.18
C CYS A 121 2.80 14.78 8.02
N SER A 122 3.03 14.50 9.30
CA SER A 122 3.88 15.31 10.19
C SER A 122 5.30 15.58 9.62
N LEU A 123 5.74 14.80 8.65
CA LEU A 123 7.03 14.92 7.96
C LEU A 123 6.96 15.76 6.65
N GLY A 124 5.90 16.55 6.44
CA GLY A 124 5.75 17.45 5.30
C GLY A 124 4.91 16.91 4.13
N VAL A 125 4.61 17.82 3.19
CA VAL A 125 3.87 17.51 1.95
C VAL A 125 4.78 16.68 1.04
N ARG A 126 4.37 15.45 0.72
CA ARG A 126 4.99 14.67 -0.36
C ARG A 126 3.99 14.59 -1.49
N ASP A 127 4.32 15.26 -2.56
CA ASP A 127 3.49 15.32 -3.74
C ASP A 127 3.40 13.96 -4.43
N ILE A 128 2.21 13.64 -4.93
CA ILE A 128 1.96 12.45 -5.75
C ILE A 128 2.19 12.73 -7.23
N ASN A 129 2.59 13.95 -7.60
CA ASN A 129 2.73 14.39 -8.99
C ASN A 129 3.69 13.49 -9.78
N PHE A 130 4.80 13.03 -9.18
CA PHE A 130 5.70 12.09 -9.86
C PHE A 130 5.01 10.77 -10.26
N HIS A 131 4.13 10.26 -9.40
CA HIS A 131 3.32 9.08 -9.76
C HIS A 131 2.37 9.39 -10.90
N LEU A 132 1.70 10.56 -10.85
CA LEU A 132 0.74 10.97 -11.89
C LEU A 132 1.43 11.17 -13.23
N SER A 133 2.57 11.90 -13.25
CA SER A 133 3.37 12.09 -14.47
C SER A 133 3.87 10.77 -15.04
N GLY A 134 4.32 9.84 -14.20
CA GLY A 134 4.71 8.50 -14.64
C GLY A 134 3.55 7.73 -15.29
N PHE A 135 2.35 7.81 -14.72
CA PHE A 135 1.16 7.19 -15.33
C PHE A 135 0.74 7.89 -16.63
N GLU A 136 0.86 9.21 -16.72
CA GLU A 136 0.61 9.96 -17.96
C GLU A 136 1.57 9.55 -19.08
N SER A 137 2.85 9.39 -18.75
CA SER A 137 3.86 8.88 -19.71
C SER A 137 3.53 7.48 -20.23
N LEU A 138 2.79 6.69 -19.44
CA LEU A 138 2.28 5.37 -19.81
C LEU A 138 0.89 5.43 -20.48
N GLY A 139 0.41 6.60 -20.89
CA GLY A 139 -0.86 6.78 -21.58
C GLY A 139 -2.09 6.90 -20.72
N ALA A 140 -1.95 6.99 -19.40
CA ALA A 140 -3.09 7.28 -18.51
C ALA A 140 -3.46 8.77 -18.58
N LYS A 141 -4.74 9.05 -18.27
CA LYS A 141 -5.24 10.41 -18.04
C LYS A 141 -5.68 10.55 -16.60
N ASN A 142 -5.30 11.63 -15.95
CA ASN A 142 -5.73 11.90 -14.58
C ASN A 142 -6.31 13.32 -14.45
N LYS A 143 -7.16 13.51 -13.45
CA LYS A 143 -7.67 14.80 -13.00
C LYS A 143 -8.06 14.75 -11.54
N ILE A 144 -7.96 15.87 -10.85
CA ILE A 144 -8.41 16.00 -9.46
C ILE A 144 -9.86 16.46 -9.44
N ILE A 145 -10.73 15.68 -8.79
CA ILE A 145 -12.16 15.96 -8.65
C ILE A 145 -12.55 15.80 -7.18
N ARG A 146 -13.00 16.86 -6.53
CA ARG A 146 -13.49 16.83 -5.13
C ARG A 146 -12.54 16.12 -4.15
N GLY A 147 -11.24 16.37 -4.25
CA GLY A 147 -10.24 15.76 -3.37
C GLY A 147 -9.82 14.33 -3.74
N TYR A 148 -10.35 13.80 -4.87
CA TYR A 148 -9.92 12.52 -5.42
C TYR A 148 -9.11 12.70 -6.69
N VAL A 149 -8.10 11.90 -6.86
CA VAL A 149 -7.45 11.67 -8.14
C VAL A 149 -8.32 10.67 -8.90
N ASN A 150 -8.93 11.12 -9.98
CA ASN A 150 -9.57 10.25 -10.96
C ASN A 150 -8.52 9.91 -12.03
N ILE A 151 -8.20 8.64 -12.19
CA ILE A 151 -7.23 8.15 -13.17
C ILE A 151 -7.82 7.02 -14.00
N SER A 152 -7.53 7.03 -15.30
CA SER A 152 -7.94 5.98 -16.23
C SER A 152 -7.00 5.88 -17.42
N SER A 153 -6.94 4.71 -18.08
CA SER A 153 -6.27 4.53 -19.34
C SER A 153 -7.20 3.86 -20.35
N LYS A 154 -7.76 4.63 -21.27
CA LYS A 154 -8.74 4.12 -22.27
C LYS A 154 -8.13 3.13 -23.25
N LYS A 155 -6.86 3.28 -23.58
CA LYS A 155 -6.13 2.43 -24.54
C LYS A 155 -5.31 1.31 -23.87
N GLY A 156 -5.27 1.27 -22.54
CA GLY A 156 -4.33 0.48 -21.75
C GLY A 156 -3.08 1.31 -21.40
N LEU A 157 -2.20 0.74 -20.58
CA LEU A 157 -0.88 1.31 -20.28
C LEU A 157 0.09 0.75 -21.31
N SER A 158 0.92 1.59 -21.90
CA SER A 158 1.93 1.23 -22.91
C SER A 158 3.28 1.89 -22.61
#